data_443793a4d3faab9a38ea4e85e6fe34fb
#
_entry.id   443793a4d3faab9a38ea4e85e6fe34fb
#
_cell.length_a   1.000
_cell.length_b   1.000
_cell.length_c   1.000
_cell.angle_alpha   90.00
_cell.angle_beta   90.00
_cell.angle_gamma   90.00
#
_symmetry.space_group_name_H-M   'P 1'
#
loop_
_entity.id
_entity.type
_entity.pdbx_description
1 polymer ?
#
loop_
_entity_poly.entity_id
_entity_poly.type
_entity_poly.pdbx_seq_one_letter_code
_entity_poly.pdbx_strand_id
1 'polypeptide(L)'
;MSSREQTQHQWPQGIRQSRTGKRPIPLPKGVSATLKERSIEIKGPRATLHRDVPDNVIVKVDGGQIHIAPNVPGRDGARFQGLARALLAGMVTGVADGYTKTLQLVGTGYRAELKGQVLNLSLGFSHPIAFPLPKGLKCDIPGDSKGTLVILTGSDKEVIGQAAAKIRAFRPPEPYGGKGVRYQGEKVREKAGKAAKAGGGK
;
A
#
# COMPACT_ATOMS: atom_id res chain seq x y z
N MET A 1 3.86 -1.41 -45.64
CA MET A 1 5.03 -0.93 -44.86
C MET A 1 4.68 0.44 -44.33
N SER A 2 4.20 0.54 -43.13
CA SER A 2 3.86 1.82 -42.48
C SER A 2 4.76 1.98 -41.29
N SER A 3 5.72 2.87 -41.41
CA SER A 3 6.66 3.27 -40.38
C SER A 3 5.86 3.92 -39.25
N ARG A 4 5.71 3.20 -38.13
CA ARG A 4 5.20 3.78 -36.90
C ARG A 4 6.26 4.76 -36.42
N GLU A 5 6.02 6.04 -36.64
CA GLU A 5 6.75 7.13 -36.02
C GLU A 5 6.73 6.93 -34.48
N GLN A 6 7.84 6.48 -33.97
CA GLN A 6 8.16 6.60 -32.56
C GLN A 6 8.23 8.09 -32.26
N THR A 7 7.17 8.67 -31.77
CA THR A 7 7.14 10.04 -31.29
C THR A 7 8.17 10.09 -30.17
N GLN A 8 9.38 10.51 -30.47
CA GLN A 8 10.41 10.84 -29.51
C GLN A 8 9.90 12.05 -28.73
N HIS A 9 9.15 11.81 -27.66
CA HIS A 9 8.78 12.85 -26.73
C HIS A 9 10.08 13.45 -26.20
N GLN A 10 10.42 14.63 -26.69
CA GLN A 10 11.56 15.39 -26.21
C GLN A 10 11.38 15.63 -24.70
N TRP A 11 12.41 15.32 -23.95
CA TRP A 11 12.40 15.51 -22.51
C TRP A 11 12.21 17.01 -22.22
N PRO A 12 11.17 17.44 -21.50
CA PRO A 12 10.84 18.84 -21.32
C PRO A 12 11.95 19.56 -20.54
N GLN A 13 12.58 20.52 -21.19
CA GLN A 13 13.60 21.37 -20.58
C GLN A 13 12.94 22.62 -19.98
N GLY A 14 13.51 23.14 -18.89
CA GLY A 14 13.03 24.38 -18.27
C GLY A 14 11.77 24.27 -17.43
N ILE A 15 11.12 23.10 -17.35
CA ILE A 15 9.94 22.91 -16.48
C ILE A 15 10.38 22.59 -15.06
N ARG A 16 9.72 23.22 -14.08
CA ARG A 16 9.95 22.97 -12.64
C ARG A 16 9.67 21.49 -12.33
N GLN A 17 10.69 20.81 -11.79
CA GLN A 17 10.61 19.41 -11.42
C GLN A 17 10.42 19.21 -9.92
N SER A 18 9.75 18.12 -9.53
CA SER A 18 9.69 17.68 -8.16
C SER A 18 11.05 17.22 -7.66
N ARG A 19 11.44 17.60 -6.44
CA ARG A 19 12.69 17.17 -5.82
C ARG A 19 12.85 15.65 -5.72
N THR A 20 11.76 14.95 -5.48
CA THR A 20 11.72 13.47 -5.47
C THR A 20 11.47 12.88 -6.85
N GLY A 21 10.61 13.52 -7.65
CA GLY A 21 10.19 13.04 -8.96
C GLY A 21 11.30 12.97 -10.00
N LYS A 22 12.31 13.81 -9.90
CA LYS A 22 13.48 13.81 -10.80
C LYS A 22 14.42 12.62 -10.62
N ARG A 23 14.32 11.90 -9.48
CA ARG A 23 15.16 10.74 -9.22
C ARG A 23 14.65 9.53 -10.00
N PRO A 24 15.45 8.88 -10.84
CA PRO A 24 15.03 7.67 -11.56
C PRO A 24 14.69 6.56 -10.58
N ILE A 25 13.85 5.63 -11.04
CA ILE A 25 13.49 4.43 -10.29
C ILE A 25 14.28 3.28 -10.87
N PRO A 26 15.25 2.70 -10.15
CA PRO A 26 15.99 1.53 -10.63
C PRO A 26 15.06 0.31 -10.63
N LEU A 27 15.17 -0.50 -11.67
CA LEU A 27 14.51 -1.80 -11.76
C LEU A 27 15.46 -2.86 -11.18
N PRO A 28 15.07 -3.57 -10.10
CA PRO A 28 15.87 -4.67 -9.58
C PRO A 28 15.91 -5.86 -10.54
N LYS A 29 16.84 -6.77 -10.36
CA LYS A 29 16.99 -7.97 -11.18
C LYS A 29 15.68 -8.78 -11.19
N GLY A 30 15.22 -9.18 -12.38
CA GLY A 30 13.98 -9.93 -12.54
C GLY A 30 12.69 -9.07 -12.63
N VAL A 31 12.81 -7.74 -12.58
CA VAL A 31 11.69 -6.82 -12.80
C VAL A 31 11.85 -6.16 -14.16
N SER A 32 10.79 -6.19 -14.96
CA SER A 32 10.71 -5.50 -16.26
C SER A 32 9.53 -4.53 -16.26
N ALA A 33 9.72 -3.41 -16.93
CA ALA A 33 8.67 -2.41 -17.10
C ALA A 33 8.42 -2.22 -18.61
N THR A 34 7.16 -2.24 -19.00
CA THR A 34 6.74 -2.03 -20.39
C THR A 34 5.70 -0.92 -20.42
N LEU A 35 5.94 0.09 -21.23
CA LEU A 35 5.00 1.19 -21.45
C LEU A 35 4.11 0.84 -22.64
N LYS A 36 2.77 0.88 -22.44
CA LYS A 36 1.75 0.67 -23.46
C LYS A 36 0.91 1.94 -23.54
N GLU A 37 1.10 2.74 -24.57
CA GLU A 37 0.35 3.99 -24.81
C GLU A 37 0.24 4.86 -23.52
N ARG A 38 -0.82 4.66 -22.74
CA ARG A 38 -1.13 5.40 -21.51
C ARG A 38 -1.02 4.59 -20.22
N SER A 39 -0.64 3.32 -20.33
CA SER A 39 -0.49 2.46 -19.17
C SER A 39 0.92 1.90 -19.06
N ILE A 40 1.40 1.75 -17.84
CA ILE A 40 2.64 1.05 -17.56
C ILE A 40 2.33 -0.30 -16.92
N GLU A 41 2.96 -1.33 -17.45
CA GLU A 41 2.94 -2.68 -16.94
C GLU A 41 4.29 -2.98 -16.30
N ILE A 42 4.29 -3.37 -15.03
CA ILE A 42 5.49 -3.77 -14.29
C ILE A 42 5.36 -5.23 -13.93
N LYS A 43 6.23 -6.05 -14.51
CA LYS A 43 6.27 -7.49 -14.30
C LYS A 43 7.46 -7.85 -13.44
N GLY A 44 7.22 -8.59 -12.38
CA GLY A 44 8.23 -9.10 -11.47
C GLY A 44 8.02 -10.56 -11.10
N PRO A 45 8.86 -11.11 -10.23
CA PRO A 45 8.80 -12.52 -9.84
C PRO A 45 7.52 -12.88 -9.07
N ARG A 46 6.90 -11.93 -8.40
CA ARG A 46 5.71 -12.18 -7.56
C ARG A 46 4.40 -11.93 -8.29
N ALA A 47 4.34 -10.89 -9.11
CA ALA A 47 3.11 -10.49 -9.80
C ALA A 47 3.42 -9.56 -10.97
N THR A 48 2.38 -9.32 -11.77
CA THR A 48 2.35 -8.27 -12.78
C THR A 48 1.32 -7.24 -12.36
N LEU A 49 1.73 -5.98 -12.29
CA LEU A 49 0.87 -4.85 -11.94
C LEU A 49 0.73 -3.91 -13.12
N HIS A 50 -0.47 -3.39 -13.30
CA HIS A 50 -0.81 -2.42 -14.35
C HIS A 50 -1.31 -1.13 -13.71
N ARG A 51 -0.92 0.00 -14.28
CA ARG A 51 -1.40 1.31 -13.84
C ARG A 51 -1.43 2.29 -15.00
N ASP A 52 -2.49 3.07 -15.06
CA ASP A 52 -2.59 4.17 -16.02
C ASP A 52 -1.68 5.32 -15.58
N VAL A 53 -0.99 5.89 -16.57
CA VAL A 53 -0.12 7.04 -16.40
C VAL A 53 -0.96 8.31 -16.56
N PRO A 54 -0.96 9.23 -15.59
CA PRO A 54 -1.66 10.51 -15.74
C PRO A 54 -1.13 11.31 -16.93
N ASP A 55 -2.02 12.00 -17.65
CA ASP A 55 -1.67 12.81 -18.84
C ASP A 55 -0.67 13.95 -18.55
N ASN A 56 -0.55 14.32 -17.27
CA ASN A 56 0.32 15.40 -16.81
C ASN A 56 1.79 15.00 -16.63
N VAL A 57 2.14 13.75 -16.95
CA VAL A 57 3.51 13.23 -16.82
C VAL A 57 3.90 12.39 -18.05
N ILE A 58 5.17 12.44 -18.36
CA ILE A 58 5.81 11.60 -19.36
C ILE A 58 6.65 10.55 -18.64
N VAL A 59 6.46 9.29 -18.99
CA VAL A 59 7.23 8.17 -18.45
C VAL A 59 8.08 7.58 -19.56
N LYS A 60 9.36 7.35 -19.30
CA LYS A 60 10.28 6.62 -20.16
C LYS A 60 10.94 5.49 -19.39
N VAL A 61 11.10 4.37 -20.04
CA VAL A 61 11.85 3.21 -19.51
C VAL A 61 13.12 3.09 -20.34
N ASP A 62 14.26 3.27 -19.71
CA ASP A 62 15.55 3.23 -20.38
C ASP A 62 16.63 2.65 -19.45
N GLY A 63 17.54 1.83 -20.00
CA GLY A 63 18.69 1.31 -19.26
C GLY A 63 18.38 0.61 -17.94
N GLY A 64 17.19 -0.03 -17.80
CA GLY A 64 16.79 -0.66 -16.53
C GLY A 64 16.34 0.33 -15.45
N GLN A 65 15.94 1.54 -15.85
CA GLN A 65 15.42 2.57 -14.97
C GLN A 65 14.15 3.18 -15.55
N ILE A 66 13.25 3.64 -14.67
CA ILE A 66 12.07 4.40 -15.06
C ILE A 66 12.33 5.87 -14.77
N HIS A 67 12.26 6.68 -15.81
CA HIS A 67 12.36 8.13 -15.73
C HIS A 67 10.99 8.77 -15.89
N ILE A 68 10.73 9.81 -15.10
CA ILE A 68 9.44 10.51 -15.09
C ILE A 68 9.69 12.00 -15.20
N ALA A 69 9.06 12.65 -16.18
CA ALA A 69 9.10 14.08 -16.35
C ALA A 69 7.70 14.70 -16.28
N PRO A 70 7.58 15.96 -15.84
CA PRO A 70 6.32 16.67 -15.91
C PRO A 70 6.01 17.05 -17.38
N ASN A 71 4.76 16.88 -17.80
CA ASN A 71 4.26 17.30 -19.11
C ASN A 71 3.60 18.69 -19.08
N VAL A 72 3.26 19.15 -17.89
CA VAL A 72 2.58 20.44 -17.67
C VAL A 72 3.52 21.37 -16.91
N PRO A 73 3.64 22.65 -17.34
CA PRO A 73 4.46 23.63 -16.63
C PRO A 73 3.90 23.98 -15.25
N GLY A 74 4.76 24.51 -14.39
CA GLY A 74 4.36 25.03 -13.10
C GLY A 74 4.35 24.02 -11.96
N ARG A 75 3.55 24.34 -10.92
CA ARG A 75 3.51 23.59 -9.66
C ARG A 75 2.81 22.26 -9.79
N ASP A 76 1.79 22.20 -10.64
CA ASP A 76 0.98 21.00 -10.83
C ASP A 76 1.75 19.90 -11.55
N GLY A 77 2.53 20.22 -12.57
CA GLY A 77 3.42 19.26 -13.21
C GLY A 77 4.39 18.61 -12.21
N ALA A 78 4.99 19.40 -11.32
CA ALA A 78 5.87 18.87 -10.27
C ALA A 78 5.13 17.98 -9.25
N ARG A 79 3.87 18.29 -8.92
CA ARG A 79 3.02 17.46 -8.03
C ARG A 79 2.72 16.10 -8.67
N PHE A 80 2.25 16.10 -9.92
CA PHE A 80 1.94 14.86 -10.65
C PHE A 80 3.18 14.01 -10.91
N GLN A 81 4.33 14.63 -11.20
CA GLN A 81 5.60 13.93 -11.32
C GLN A 81 5.97 13.20 -10.02
N GLY A 82 5.85 13.89 -8.88
CA GLY A 82 6.13 13.29 -7.57
C GLY A 82 5.18 12.16 -7.23
N LEU A 83 3.87 12.31 -7.53
CA LEU A 83 2.86 11.29 -7.33
C LEU A 83 3.15 10.05 -8.18
N ALA A 84 3.31 10.23 -9.50
CA ALA A 84 3.59 9.13 -10.42
C ALA A 84 4.85 8.35 -10.00
N ARG A 85 5.90 9.08 -9.64
CA ARG A 85 7.14 8.45 -9.16
C ARG A 85 6.91 7.61 -7.90
N ALA A 86 6.15 8.11 -6.93
CA ALA A 86 5.88 7.37 -5.69
C ALA A 86 5.06 6.10 -5.95
N LEU A 87 4.05 6.20 -6.82
CA LEU A 87 3.21 5.06 -7.20
C LEU A 87 4.01 3.99 -7.95
N LEU A 88 4.77 4.38 -8.97
CA LEU A 88 5.58 3.43 -9.75
C LEU A 88 6.69 2.80 -8.91
N ALA A 89 7.36 3.56 -8.04
CA ALA A 89 8.34 3.00 -7.10
C ALA A 89 7.69 1.97 -6.15
N GLY A 90 6.47 2.26 -5.67
CA GLY A 90 5.69 1.30 -4.89
C GLY A 90 5.38 0.02 -5.65
N MET A 91 5.02 0.12 -6.94
CA MET A 91 4.76 -1.05 -7.78
C MET A 91 6.03 -1.88 -7.99
N VAL A 92 7.17 -1.24 -8.30
CA VAL A 92 8.47 -1.94 -8.47
C VAL A 92 8.84 -2.73 -7.23
N THR A 93 8.79 -2.11 -6.05
CA THR A 93 9.03 -2.80 -4.77
C THR A 93 8.02 -3.92 -4.53
N GLY A 94 6.75 -3.68 -4.84
CA GLY A 94 5.69 -4.66 -4.63
C GLY A 94 5.83 -5.92 -5.49
N VAL A 95 6.25 -5.80 -6.75
CA VAL A 95 6.45 -6.96 -7.63
C VAL A 95 7.78 -7.67 -7.35
N ALA A 96 8.79 -6.97 -6.81
CA ALA A 96 10.08 -7.54 -6.43
C ALA A 96 9.99 -8.26 -5.07
N ASP A 97 9.77 -7.51 -4.01
CA ASP A 97 9.84 -7.98 -2.62
C ASP A 97 8.47 -8.31 -2.03
N GLY A 98 7.42 -7.63 -2.51
CA GLY A 98 6.09 -7.66 -1.94
C GLY A 98 5.94 -6.75 -0.71
N TYR A 99 4.72 -6.66 -0.23
CA TYR A 99 4.39 -5.92 0.99
C TYR A 99 3.75 -6.83 2.01
N THR A 100 4.05 -6.59 3.27
CA THR A 100 3.46 -7.29 4.40
C THR A 100 2.90 -6.27 5.39
N LYS A 101 1.69 -6.53 5.89
CA LYS A 101 1.05 -5.77 6.96
C LYS A 101 0.52 -6.73 8.00
N THR A 102 0.98 -6.56 9.23
CA THR A 102 0.53 -7.39 10.36
C THR A 102 -0.44 -6.59 11.22
N LEU A 103 -1.58 -7.20 11.48
CA LEU A 103 -2.60 -6.69 12.38
C LEU A 103 -2.63 -7.56 13.65
N GLN A 104 -2.80 -6.91 14.79
CA GLN A 104 -2.93 -7.54 16.09
C GLN A 104 -4.33 -7.30 16.63
N LEU A 105 -5.01 -8.38 17.02
CA LEU A 105 -6.29 -8.35 17.69
C LEU A 105 -6.05 -8.40 19.20
N VAL A 106 -6.47 -7.37 19.90
CA VAL A 106 -6.31 -7.24 21.35
C VAL A 106 -7.67 -7.22 21.99
N GLY A 107 -7.97 -8.20 22.82
CA GLY A 107 -9.24 -8.31 23.54
C GLY A 107 -9.55 -9.75 23.92
N THR A 108 -10.32 -9.93 24.99
CA THR A 108 -10.75 -11.26 25.44
C THR A 108 -11.67 -11.88 24.42
N GLY A 109 -11.34 -13.07 23.92
CA GLY A 109 -12.12 -13.77 22.92
C GLY A 109 -12.01 -13.24 21.50
N TYR A 110 -11.14 -12.25 21.23
CA TYR A 110 -10.89 -11.78 19.86
C TYR A 110 -10.02 -12.79 19.12
N ARG A 111 -10.51 -13.23 17.98
CA ARG A 111 -9.80 -14.17 17.12
C ARG A 111 -10.14 -13.98 15.65
N ALA A 112 -9.21 -14.37 14.81
CA ALA A 112 -9.37 -14.44 13.36
C ALA A 112 -9.26 -15.90 12.90
N GLU A 113 -10.05 -16.28 11.93
CA GLU A 113 -10.01 -17.57 11.27
C GLU A 113 -10.08 -17.37 9.77
N LEU A 114 -9.20 -18.02 9.03
CA LEU A 114 -9.23 -17.99 7.57
C LEU A 114 -9.98 -19.20 7.04
N LYS A 115 -11.06 -18.98 6.27
CA LYS A 115 -11.81 -20.02 5.57
C LYS A 115 -11.76 -19.74 4.07
N GLY A 116 -10.83 -20.38 3.39
CA GLY A 116 -10.58 -20.14 1.96
C GLY A 116 -10.14 -18.70 1.69
N GLN A 117 -10.95 -17.93 0.98
CA GLN A 117 -10.71 -16.52 0.64
C GLN A 117 -11.46 -15.54 1.56
N VAL A 118 -12.03 -16.03 2.66
CA VAL A 118 -12.81 -15.21 3.60
C VAL A 118 -12.13 -15.24 4.96
N LEU A 119 -11.81 -14.06 5.47
CA LEU A 119 -11.31 -13.86 6.83
C LEU A 119 -12.49 -13.61 7.76
N ASN A 120 -12.73 -14.56 8.66
CA ASN A 120 -13.75 -14.46 9.70
C ASN A 120 -13.12 -13.86 10.97
N LEU A 121 -13.72 -12.82 11.47
CA LEU A 121 -13.25 -12.07 12.64
C LEU A 121 -14.28 -12.10 13.75
N SER A 122 -13.90 -12.62 14.91
CA SER A 122 -14.67 -12.53 16.16
C SER A 122 -14.11 -11.37 16.98
N LEU A 123 -14.82 -10.24 17.01
CA LEU A 123 -14.37 -8.99 17.63
C LEU A 123 -15.29 -8.52 18.75
N GLY A 124 -15.99 -9.44 19.43
CA GLY A 124 -16.90 -9.12 20.50
C GLY A 124 -18.25 -8.52 20.05
N PHE A 125 -18.63 -8.76 18.80
CA PHE A 125 -19.99 -8.51 18.30
C PHE A 125 -20.85 -9.76 18.45
N SER A 126 -22.16 -9.60 18.39
CA SER A 126 -23.12 -10.72 18.44
C SER A 126 -23.00 -11.69 17.26
N HIS A 127 -22.37 -11.26 16.17
CA HIS A 127 -22.12 -12.08 14.98
C HIS A 127 -20.66 -11.95 14.53
N PRO A 128 -20.07 -12.99 13.93
CA PRO A 128 -18.75 -12.89 13.33
C PRO A 128 -18.78 -11.99 12.08
N ILE A 129 -17.70 -11.26 11.85
CA ILE A 129 -17.55 -10.44 10.64
C ILE A 129 -16.82 -11.26 9.59
N ALA A 130 -17.46 -11.49 8.44
CA ALA A 130 -16.85 -12.12 7.29
C ALA A 130 -16.26 -11.05 6.35
N PHE A 131 -14.94 -11.03 6.18
CA PHE A 131 -14.24 -10.14 5.28
C PHE A 131 -13.69 -10.91 4.08
N PRO A 132 -14.25 -10.71 2.87
CA PRO A 132 -13.70 -11.31 1.66
C PRO A 132 -12.36 -10.66 1.31
N LEU A 133 -11.34 -11.48 1.10
CA LEU A 133 -10.01 -10.99 0.71
C LEU A 133 -10.01 -10.55 -0.76
N PRO A 134 -9.50 -9.35 -1.06
CA PRO A 134 -9.31 -8.91 -2.43
C PRO A 134 -8.38 -9.84 -3.22
N LYS A 135 -8.55 -9.90 -4.53
CA LYS A 135 -7.66 -10.66 -5.42
C LYS A 135 -6.22 -10.18 -5.28
N GLY A 136 -5.27 -11.12 -5.25
CA GLY A 136 -3.85 -10.82 -5.09
C GLY A 136 -3.37 -10.57 -3.65
N LEU A 137 -4.27 -10.65 -2.66
CA LEU A 137 -3.95 -10.59 -1.25
C LEU A 137 -3.94 -12.00 -0.65
N LYS A 138 -2.86 -12.33 0.05
CA LYS A 138 -2.75 -13.53 0.87
C LYS A 138 -2.87 -13.13 2.33
N CYS A 139 -3.58 -13.96 3.08
CA CYS A 139 -3.70 -13.82 4.52
C CYS A 139 -3.11 -15.06 5.19
N ASP A 140 -2.30 -14.86 6.20
CA ASP A 140 -1.75 -15.91 7.03
C ASP A 140 -2.04 -15.63 8.50
N ILE A 141 -2.38 -16.67 9.25
CA ILE A 141 -2.68 -16.60 10.68
C ILE A 141 -1.76 -17.61 11.37
N PRO A 142 -0.68 -17.16 12.02
CA PRO A 142 0.23 -18.05 12.71
C PRO A 142 -0.48 -18.86 13.80
N GLY A 143 -0.30 -20.18 13.80
CA GLY A 143 -0.93 -21.08 14.76
C GLY A 143 -0.60 -20.73 16.22
N ASP A 144 0.63 -20.30 16.46
CA ASP A 144 1.12 -19.91 17.78
C ASP A 144 0.39 -18.69 18.37
N SER A 145 -0.20 -17.87 17.51
CA SER A 145 -0.91 -16.66 17.91
C SER A 145 -2.34 -16.90 18.40
N LYS A 146 -2.83 -18.13 18.36
CA LYS A 146 -4.25 -18.47 18.67
C LYS A 146 -5.26 -17.59 17.92
N GLY A 147 -4.92 -17.15 16.72
CA GLY A 147 -5.77 -16.29 15.90
C GLY A 147 -5.75 -14.80 16.28
N THR A 148 -4.81 -14.36 17.10
CA THR A 148 -4.69 -12.93 17.49
C THR A 148 -3.82 -12.11 16.54
N LEU A 149 -3.06 -12.74 15.65
CA LEU A 149 -2.24 -12.09 14.63
C LEU A 149 -2.76 -12.42 13.24
N VAL A 150 -2.88 -11.42 12.41
CA VAL A 150 -3.29 -11.52 11.01
C VAL A 150 -2.22 -10.88 10.13
N ILE A 151 -1.56 -11.69 9.31
CA ILE A 151 -0.50 -11.25 8.40
C ILE A 151 -1.09 -11.16 7.00
N LEU A 152 -1.12 -9.96 6.44
CA LEU A 152 -1.55 -9.70 5.08
C LEU A 152 -0.34 -9.51 4.19
N THR A 153 -0.24 -10.28 3.10
CA THR A 153 0.88 -10.22 2.15
C THR A 153 0.33 -10.08 0.73
N GLY A 154 0.98 -9.24 -0.08
CA GLY A 154 0.61 -9.06 -1.47
C GLY A 154 1.59 -8.15 -2.21
N SER A 155 1.36 -7.97 -3.50
CA SER A 155 2.24 -7.16 -4.35
C SER A 155 1.75 -5.71 -4.51
N ASP A 156 0.46 -5.45 -4.31
CA ASP A 156 -0.09 -4.11 -4.43
C ASP A 156 -0.20 -3.44 -3.05
N LYS A 157 0.57 -2.36 -2.87
CA LYS A 157 0.58 -1.56 -1.65
C LYS A 157 -0.79 -0.95 -1.31
N GLU A 158 -1.55 -0.55 -2.32
CA GLU A 158 -2.87 0.07 -2.13
C GLU A 158 -3.88 -0.96 -1.64
N VAL A 159 -3.94 -2.12 -2.30
CA VAL A 159 -4.86 -3.19 -1.94
C VAL A 159 -4.62 -3.68 -0.51
N ILE A 160 -3.35 -3.91 -0.14
CA ILE A 160 -2.99 -4.33 1.22
C ILE A 160 -3.34 -3.24 2.23
N GLY A 161 -3.01 -1.98 1.92
CA GLY A 161 -3.26 -0.84 2.79
C GLY A 161 -4.75 -0.66 3.06
N GLN A 162 -5.59 -0.73 2.02
CA GLN A 162 -7.03 -0.62 2.14
C GLN A 162 -7.65 -1.80 2.90
N ALA A 163 -7.22 -3.03 2.61
CA ALA A 163 -7.68 -4.22 3.33
C ALA A 163 -7.35 -4.12 4.83
N ALA A 164 -6.11 -3.80 5.16
CA ALA A 164 -5.69 -3.63 6.56
C ALA A 164 -6.45 -2.52 7.27
N ALA A 165 -6.67 -1.38 6.61
CA ALA A 165 -7.43 -0.26 7.16
C ALA A 165 -8.91 -0.64 7.39
N LYS A 166 -9.54 -1.35 6.47
CA LYS A 166 -10.92 -1.84 6.62
C LYS A 166 -11.05 -2.81 7.79
N ILE A 167 -10.11 -3.77 7.92
CA ILE A 167 -10.11 -4.72 9.04
C ILE A 167 -9.94 -3.97 10.37
N ARG A 168 -9.04 -3.00 10.44
CA ARG A 168 -8.85 -2.17 11.63
C ARG A 168 -10.09 -1.32 11.96
N ALA A 169 -10.81 -0.84 10.95
CA ALA A 169 -12.00 -0.02 11.12
C ALA A 169 -13.20 -0.78 11.71
N PHE A 170 -13.27 -2.10 11.59
CA PHE A 170 -14.34 -2.88 12.21
C PHE A 170 -14.36 -2.73 13.74
N ARG A 171 -13.19 -2.69 14.37
CA ARG A 171 -13.07 -2.43 15.81
C ARG A 171 -11.77 -1.68 16.08
N PRO A 172 -11.77 -0.35 15.98
CA PRO A 172 -10.57 0.43 16.25
C PRO A 172 -10.13 0.30 17.71
N PRO A 173 -8.84 0.48 18.00
CA PRO A 173 -8.34 0.34 19.36
C PRO A 173 -8.94 1.40 20.29
N GLU A 174 -9.41 0.96 21.43
CA GLU A 174 -9.99 1.80 22.44
C GLU A 174 -8.90 2.56 23.23
N PRO A 175 -9.13 3.84 23.59
CA PRO A 175 -8.10 4.64 24.27
C PRO A 175 -7.87 4.32 25.74
N TYR A 176 -8.71 3.52 26.40
CA TYR A 176 -8.62 3.24 27.84
C TYR A 176 -7.97 1.89 28.14
N GLY A 177 -8.24 0.85 27.38
CA GLY A 177 -7.71 -0.50 27.58
C GLY A 177 -7.01 -1.06 26.36
N GLY A 178 -6.92 -0.32 25.27
CA GLY A 178 -6.25 -0.73 24.05
C GLY A 178 -6.91 -1.91 23.32
N LYS A 179 -8.12 -2.31 23.70
CA LYS A 179 -8.89 -3.38 23.05
C LYS A 179 -9.29 -2.95 21.65
N GLY A 180 -9.13 -3.84 20.68
CA GLY A 180 -9.45 -3.57 19.28
C GLY A 180 -8.44 -4.18 18.33
N VAL A 181 -8.55 -3.84 17.06
CA VAL A 181 -7.63 -4.23 16.00
C VAL A 181 -6.65 -3.08 15.77
N ARG A 182 -5.35 -3.37 15.90
CA ARG A 182 -4.28 -2.40 15.67
C ARG A 182 -3.21 -2.96 14.76
N TYR A 183 -2.41 -2.10 14.15
CA TYR A 183 -1.21 -2.55 13.46
C TYR A 183 -0.18 -3.06 14.47
N GLN A 184 0.61 -4.02 14.07
CA GLN A 184 1.73 -4.46 14.91
C GLN A 184 2.71 -3.29 15.11
N GLY A 185 3.02 -2.99 16.39
CA GLY A 185 3.87 -1.85 16.75
C GLY A 185 3.17 -0.48 16.76
N GLU A 186 1.85 -0.43 16.53
CA GLU A 186 1.08 0.82 16.65
C GLU A 186 1.01 1.27 18.11
N LYS A 187 1.50 2.49 18.39
CA LYS A 187 1.34 3.14 19.70
C LYS A 187 -0.06 3.75 19.78
N VAL A 188 -0.96 3.09 20.49
CA VAL A 188 -2.29 3.63 20.80
C VAL A 188 -2.15 4.67 21.88
N ARG A 189 -2.73 5.86 21.66
CA ARG A 189 -2.75 6.90 22.69
C ARG A 189 -3.73 6.50 23.78
N GLU A 190 -3.20 6.20 24.96
CA GLU A 190 -3.99 5.84 26.13
C GLU A 190 -4.40 7.10 26.92
N LYS A 191 -5.61 7.07 27.44
CA LYS A 191 -6.17 8.08 28.34
C LYS A 191 -6.30 7.48 29.73
N ALA A 192 -5.98 8.26 30.76
CA ALA A 192 -6.23 7.86 32.14
C ALA A 192 -7.73 7.71 32.36
N GLY A 193 -8.16 6.60 32.99
CA GLY A 193 -9.53 6.39 33.41
C GLY A 193 -9.95 7.34 34.57
N LYS A 194 -11.24 7.39 34.86
CA LYS A 194 -11.77 8.27 35.93
C LYS A 194 -11.10 8.08 37.31
N ALA A 195 -10.69 6.86 37.63
CA ALA A 195 -10.02 6.56 38.92
C ALA A 195 -8.63 7.20 39.07
N ALA A 196 -7.90 7.42 37.97
CA ALA A 196 -6.57 8.03 38.04
C ALA A 196 -6.62 9.56 38.32
N LYS A 197 -7.77 10.21 38.18
CA LYS A 197 -7.95 11.65 38.43
C LYS A 197 -8.25 11.97 39.88
N ALA A 198 -8.65 10.98 40.68
CA ALA A 198 -8.99 11.17 42.10
C ALA A 198 -7.76 11.12 43.07
N GLY A 199 -6.59 10.69 42.60
CA GLY A 199 -5.36 10.57 43.41
C GLY A 199 -4.37 11.73 43.31
N GLY A 200 -4.66 12.77 42.53
CA GLY A 200 -3.75 13.90 42.28
C GLY A 200 -4.06 15.19 43.07
N GLY A 201 -4.72 15.08 44.20
CA GLY A 201 -5.01 16.21 45.08
C GLY A 201 -4.40 16.01 46.47
N LYS A 202 -3.09 16.28 46.60
CA LYS A 202 -2.46 16.72 47.84
C LYS A 202 -1.21 17.51 47.45
#